data_01da4ca7e1406208f34d78146790dca4
#
_entry.id   01da4ca7e1406208f34d78146790dca4
#
_cell.length_a   1.000
_cell.length_b   1.000
_cell.length_c   1.000
_cell.angle_alpha   90.00
_cell.angle_beta   90.00
_cell.angle_gamma   90.00
#
_symmetry.space_group_name_H-M   'P 1'
#
loop_
_entity.id
_entity.type
_entity.pdbx_description
1 polymer ?
#
loop_
_entity_poly.entity_id
_entity_poly.type
_entity_poly.pdbx_seq_one_letter_code
_entity_poly.pdbx_strand_id
1 'polypeptide(L)'
;MTPGSVFTKPYAGLGLTAAVVTAAACARSRQPALPSGFTLLELLLVVALIAAISLFAVPTYQKFVDRAYRQEVRSDLMHCAQALHERIGLAVGLAKVADGNGDGLGDAPKGPIAVDICAPSSVTQGRYRIDVASEPAAFMLTASPAIQSLNHLGRHTLASTGARTWDANADGQIDANETYWPSQ
;
A
#
# COMPACT_ATOMS: atom_id res chain seq x y z
N MET A 1 -47.69 -13.81 -6.63
CA MET A 1 -48.11 -15.15 -6.15
C MET A 1 -47.46 -15.30 -4.79
N THR A 2 -48.25 -14.98 -3.87
CA THR A 2 -48.72 -15.48 -2.56
C THR A 2 -47.68 -15.83 -1.51
N PRO A 3 -47.87 -15.28 -0.30
CA PRO A 3 -47.01 -15.51 0.87
C PRO A 3 -47.57 -16.67 1.72
N GLY A 4 -46.69 -17.35 2.43
CA GLY A 4 -47.05 -18.38 3.42
C GLY A 4 -46.47 -18.00 4.78
N SER A 5 -47.21 -17.54 5.57
CA SER A 5 -47.98 -17.86 6.81
C SER A 5 -47.11 -18.35 7.97
N VAL A 6 -47.12 -17.47 8.97
CA VAL A 6 -46.71 -17.58 10.36
C VAL A 6 -47.40 -18.76 11.08
N PHE A 7 -46.63 -19.50 11.89
CA PHE A 7 -47.18 -20.47 12.81
C PHE A 7 -46.75 -20.11 14.24
N THR A 8 -47.66 -19.45 14.94
CA THR A 8 -47.63 -19.23 16.39
C THR A 8 -48.26 -20.44 17.07
N LYS A 9 -47.61 -20.98 18.10
CA LYS A 9 -48.19 -22.00 18.98
C LYS A 9 -48.12 -21.52 20.42
N PRO A 10 -49.27 -21.43 21.13
CA PRO A 10 -49.31 -21.07 22.54
C PRO A 10 -49.19 -22.34 23.40
N TYR A 11 -48.44 -22.29 24.46
CA TYR A 11 -48.56 -23.23 25.58
C TYR A 11 -49.11 -22.49 26.79
N ALA A 12 -50.33 -22.90 27.13
CA ALA A 12 -50.98 -22.50 28.35
C ALA A 12 -50.60 -23.45 29.51
N GLY A 13 -50.36 -22.87 30.65
CA GLY A 13 -50.85 -23.28 31.95
C GLY A 13 -50.22 -24.49 32.63
N LEU A 14 -49.68 -24.24 33.79
CA LEU A 14 -50.04 -24.99 35.00
C LEU A 14 -49.47 -24.23 36.21
N GLY A 15 -50.42 -23.77 37.05
CA GLY A 15 -50.07 -23.14 38.31
C GLY A 15 -49.67 -24.19 39.35
N LEU A 16 -48.71 -23.82 40.16
CA LEU A 16 -48.49 -24.44 41.47
C LEU A 16 -48.14 -23.32 42.47
N THR A 17 -49.06 -23.08 43.34
CA THR A 17 -48.91 -22.31 44.57
C THR A 17 -47.99 -23.08 45.54
N ALA A 18 -46.91 -22.51 45.94
CA ALA A 18 -46.11 -23.02 47.06
C ALA A 18 -45.52 -21.85 47.86
N ALA A 19 -46.07 -21.73 49.03
CA ALA A 19 -45.53 -21.32 50.31
C ALA A 19 -44.37 -20.29 50.34
N VAL A 20 -44.72 -19.15 50.85
CA VAL A 20 -43.84 -18.12 51.39
C VAL A 20 -43.08 -18.67 52.59
N VAL A 21 -41.75 -18.85 52.45
CA VAL A 21 -40.87 -18.93 53.62
C VAL A 21 -40.03 -17.66 53.58
N THR A 22 -40.35 -16.70 54.39
CA THR A 22 -39.57 -15.50 54.65
C THR A 22 -38.33 -15.87 55.45
N ALA A 23 -37.23 -16.18 54.79
CA ALA A 23 -35.92 -16.14 55.40
C ALA A 23 -35.35 -14.72 55.17
N ALA A 24 -35.34 -13.94 56.24
CA ALA A 24 -34.61 -12.66 56.27
C ALA A 24 -33.13 -12.94 56.22
N ALA A 25 -32.61 -13.13 55.01
CA ALA A 25 -31.19 -13.13 54.75
C ALA A 25 -30.71 -11.68 54.81
N CYS A 26 -29.91 -11.38 55.84
CA CYS A 26 -29.15 -10.15 55.99
C CYS A 26 -28.25 -10.00 54.75
N ALA A 27 -28.76 -9.38 53.72
CA ALA A 27 -28.00 -9.04 52.52
C ALA A 27 -26.96 -7.98 52.93
N ARG A 28 -25.76 -8.44 53.26
CA ARG A 28 -24.60 -7.56 53.23
C ARG A 28 -24.55 -6.93 51.83
N SER A 29 -24.96 -5.67 51.77
CA SER A 29 -24.80 -4.84 50.59
C SER A 29 -23.28 -4.78 50.32
N ARG A 30 -22.83 -5.57 49.37
CA ARG A 30 -21.52 -5.32 48.75
C ARG A 30 -21.64 -3.95 48.07
N GLN A 31 -21.07 -2.95 48.70
CA GLN A 31 -20.88 -1.66 48.04
C GLN A 31 -20.10 -1.94 46.76
N PRO A 32 -20.61 -1.52 45.60
CA PRO A 32 -19.82 -1.59 44.37
C PRO A 32 -18.56 -0.77 44.64
N ALA A 33 -17.39 -1.39 44.50
CA ALA A 33 -16.13 -0.68 44.54
C ALA A 33 -16.20 0.38 43.44
N LEU A 34 -16.15 1.66 43.84
CA LEU A 34 -16.06 2.76 42.87
C LEU A 34 -14.84 2.50 41.96
N PRO A 35 -14.98 2.60 40.65
CA PRO A 35 -13.85 2.44 39.77
C PRO A 35 -12.79 3.45 40.20
N SER A 36 -11.62 2.94 40.62
CA SER A 36 -10.49 3.78 40.98
C SER A 36 -10.07 4.55 39.70
N GLY A 37 -10.21 5.87 39.76
CA GLY A 37 -9.73 6.73 38.65
C GLY A 37 -8.26 6.57 38.46
N PHE A 38 -7.79 6.70 37.19
CA PHE A 38 -6.36 6.70 36.86
C PHE A 38 -5.63 7.77 37.65
N THR A 39 -4.48 7.40 38.22
CA THR A 39 -3.61 8.36 38.86
C THR A 39 -2.83 9.15 37.83
N LEU A 40 -2.48 10.41 38.12
CA LEU A 40 -1.68 11.27 37.25
C LEU A 40 -0.31 10.63 36.97
N LEU A 41 0.26 9.94 37.96
CA LEU A 41 1.52 9.21 37.86
C LEU A 41 1.42 8.03 36.87
N GLU A 42 0.31 7.28 36.86
CA GLU A 42 0.09 6.17 35.96
C GLU A 42 0.00 6.66 34.50
N LEU A 43 -0.67 7.78 34.27
CA LEU A 43 -0.76 8.41 32.95
C LEU A 43 0.63 8.89 32.48
N LEU A 44 1.43 9.50 33.36
CA LEU A 44 2.79 9.93 33.05
C LEU A 44 3.69 8.74 32.67
N LEU A 45 3.58 7.62 33.40
CA LEU A 45 4.35 6.42 33.13
C LEU A 45 3.97 5.82 31.77
N VAL A 46 2.69 5.76 31.42
CA VAL A 46 2.21 5.26 30.13
C VAL A 46 2.73 6.12 28.98
N VAL A 47 2.65 7.45 29.09
CA VAL A 47 3.15 8.36 28.06
C VAL A 47 4.67 8.22 27.89
N ALA A 48 5.43 8.07 28.99
CA ALA A 48 6.86 7.84 28.93
C ALA A 48 7.22 6.52 28.20
N LEU A 49 6.48 5.45 28.45
CA LEU A 49 6.65 4.18 27.76
C LEU A 49 6.33 4.28 26.27
N ILE A 50 5.24 4.94 25.89
CA ILE A 50 4.87 5.16 24.49
C ILE A 50 5.96 5.98 23.78
N ALA A 51 6.46 7.04 24.41
CA ALA A 51 7.53 7.85 23.86
C ALA A 51 8.81 7.03 23.62
N ALA A 52 9.21 6.19 24.58
CA ALA A 52 10.38 5.32 24.45
C ALA A 52 10.25 4.33 23.29
N ILE A 53 9.10 3.69 23.12
CA ILE A 53 8.84 2.75 22.01
C ILE A 53 8.84 3.49 20.66
N SER A 54 8.30 4.68 20.60
CA SER A 54 8.19 5.46 19.36
C SER A 54 9.55 5.81 18.76
N LEU A 55 10.59 5.99 19.57
CA LEU A 55 11.96 6.27 19.11
C LEU A 55 12.51 5.17 18.18
N PHE A 56 12.12 3.92 18.39
CA PHE A 56 12.57 2.79 17.57
C PHE A 56 11.55 2.41 16.46
N ALA A 57 10.27 2.58 16.74
CA ALA A 57 9.19 2.19 15.81
C ALA A 57 9.18 3.06 14.56
N VAL A 58 9.29 4.38 14.69
CA VAL A 58 9.19 5.33 13.57
C VAL A 58 10.26 5.09 12.50
N PRO A 59 11.57 5.04 12.80
CA PRO A 59 12.59 4.84 11.78
C PRO A 59 12.52 3.46 11.12
N THR A 60 12.09 2.44 11.87
CA THR A 60 11.89 1.10 11.30
C THR A 60 10.74 1.08 10.30
N TYR A 61 9.64 1.75 10.62
CA TYR A 61 8.48 1.88 9.73
C TYR A 61 8.84 2.63 8.43
N GLN A 62 9.59 3.72 8.50
CA GLN A 62 10.04 4.46 7.32
C GLN A 62 10.83 3.58 6.37
N LYS A 63 11.80 2.82 6.88
CA LYS A 63 12.59 1.88 6.06
C LYS A 63 11.72 0.81 5.39
N PHE A 64 10.67 0.35 6.06
CA PHE A 64 9.72 -0.60 5.49
C PHE A 64 8.92 0.03 4.34
N VAL A 65 8.41 1.25 4.53
CA VAL A 65 7.66 2.00 3.51
C VAL A 65 8.54 2.27 2.29
N ASP A 66 9.79 2.69 2.48
CA ASP A 66 10.75 2.92 1.40
C ASP A 66 11.01 1.66 0.57
N ARG A 67 11.13 0.51 1.23
CA ARG A 67 11.25 -0.77 0.52
C ARG A 67 10.00 -1.08 -0.30
N ALA A 68 8.82 -0.87 0.28
CA ALA A 68 7.56 -1.10 -0.42
C ALA A 68 7.45 -0.25 -1.69
N TYR A 69 7.80 1.04 -1.62
CA TYR A 69 7.78 1.93 -2.78
C TYR A 69 8.78 1.51 -3.87
N ARG A 70 9.99 1.09 -3.49
CA ARG A 70 10.97 0.55 -4.45
C ARG A 70 10.49 -0.75 -5.10
N GLN A 71 9.81 -1.61 -4.38
CA GLN A 71 9.23 -2.83 -4.93
C GLN A 71 8.13 -2.52 -5.95
N GLU A 72 7.25 -1.62 -5.57
CA GLU A 72 6.14 -1.21 -6.43
C GLU A 72 6.64 -0.67 -7.76
N VAL A 73 7.57 0.28 -7.75
CA VAL A 73 8.11 0.84 -8.99
C VAL A 73 8.85 -0.18 -9.85
N ARG A 74 9.55 -1.13 -9.22
CA ARG A 74 10.19 -2.24 -9.96
C ARG A 74 9.17 -3.15 -10.63
N SER A 75 8.07 -3.46 -9.93
CA SER A 75 6.95 -4.22 -10.48
C SER A 75 6.30 -3.48 -11.65
N ASP A 76 6.08 -2.19 -11.49
CA ASP A 76 5.52 -1.33 -12.54
C ASP A 76 6.41 -1.28 -13.78
N LEU A 77 7.74 -1.12 -13.60
CA LEU A 77 8.70 -1.17 -14.71
C LEU A 77 8.67 -2.50 -15.46
N MET A 78 8.57 -3.63 -14.72
CA MET A 78 8.48 -4.95 -15.36
C MET A 78 7.15 -5.13 -16.10
N HIS A 79 6.05 -4.64 -15.54
CA HIS A 79 4.73 -4.69 -16.19
C HIS A 79 4.73 -3.85 -17.47
N CYS A 80 5.25 -2.62 -17.44
CA CYS A 80 5.36 -1.78 -18.63
C CYS A 80 6.31 -2.37 -19.67
N ALA A 81 7.44 -2.95 -19.25
CA ALA A 81 8.35 -3.64 -20.17
C ALA A 81 7.68 -4.83 -20.86
N GLN A 82 6.84 -5.59 -20.17
CA GLN A 82 6.08 -6.68 -20.76
C GLN A 82 5.13 -6.17 -21.84
N ALA A 83 4.40 -5.09 -21.60
CA ALA A 83 3.51 -4.48 -22.59
C ALA A 83 4.27 -4.00 -23.82
N LEU A 84 5.47 -3.41 -23.64
CA LEU A 84 6.31 -2.98 -24.75
C LEU A 84 6.88 -4.17 -25.54
N HIS A 85 7.29 -5.25 -24.89
CA HIS A 85 7.73 -6.48 -25.56
C HIS A 85 6.61 -7.13 -26.37
N GLU A 86 5.39 -7.13 -25.87
CA GLU A 86 4.22 -7.62 -26.59
C GLU A 86 3.99 -6.82 -27.88
N ARG A 87 4.12 -5.49 -27.84
CA ARG A 87 4.01 -4.63 -29.03
C ARG A 87 5.09 -4.92 -30.06
N ILE A 88 6.31 -5.20 -29.63
CA ILE A 88 7.40 -5.65 -30.53
C ILE A 88 7.03 -6.99 -31.17
N GLY A 89 6.55 -7.96 -30.40
CA GLY A 89 6.15 -9.28 -30.88
C GLY A 89 4.99 -9.25 -31.88
N LEU A 90 4.08 -8.32 -31.71
CA LEU A 90 2.92 -8.11 -32.61
C LEU A 90 3.28 -7.22 -33.83
N ALA A 91 4.53 -6.81 -33.99
CA ALA A 91 5.02 -5.90 -35.03
C ALA A 91 4.28 -4.54 -35.09
N VAL A 92 3.65 -4.11 -33.99
CA VAL A 92 2.98 -2.81 -33.88
C VAL A 92 4.01 -1.67 -33.82
N GLY A 93 5.20 -1.97 -33.29
CA GLY A 93 6.30 -1.01 -33.15
C GLY A 93 6.20 -0.15 -31.89
N LEU A 94 7.26 0.60 -31.63
CA LEU A 94 7.45 1.41 -30.43
C LEU A 94 7.46 2.93 -30.72
N ALA A 95 7.04 3.37 -31.91
CA ALA A 95 7.08 4.79 -32.28
C ALA A 95 6.09 5.66 -31.50
N LYS A 96 5.07 5.04 -30.91
CA LYS A 96 3.95 5.70 -30.19
C LYS A 96 3.71 5.03 -28.87
N VAL A 97 4.67 5.17 -27.94
CA VAL A 97 4.60 4.56 -26.62
C VAL A 97 4.68 5.57 -25.47
N ALA A 98 5.08 6.79 -25.81
CA ALA A 98 5.13 7.91 -24.88
C ALA A 98 3.98 8.88 -25.17
N ASP A 99 3.51 9.52 -24.12
CA ASP A 99 2.56 10.63 -24.19
C ASP A 99 3.33 11.94 -24.34
N GLY A 100 3.42 12.45 -25.56
CA GLY A 100 4.13 13.67 -25.87
C GLY A 100 3.35 14.96 -25.67
N ASN A 101 2.01 14.86 -25.70
CA ASN A 101 1.11 16.01 -25.64
C ASN A 101 0.30 16.12 -24.32
N GLY A 102 0.36 15.10 -23.44
CA GLY A 102 -0.29 15.08 -22.13
C GLY A 102 -1.76 14.60 -22.15
N ASP A 103 -2.20 13.94 -23.22
CA ASP A 103 -3.57 13.41 -23.33
C ASP A 103 -3.72 11.95 -22.82
N GLY A 104 -2.62 11.34 -22.42
CA GLY A 104 -2.55 9.96 -21.93
C GLY A 104 -2.39 8.91 -23.02
N LEU A 105 -2.39 9.29 -24.31
CA LEU A 105 -2.27 8.38 -25.44
C LEU A 105 -0.85 8.37 -26.00
N GLY A 106 -0.44 7.23 -26.54
CA GLY A 106 0.87 7.08 -27.15
C GLY A 106 0.95 7.78 -28.51
N ASP A 107 1.72 8.88 -28.59
CA ASP A 107 1.92 9.68 -29.79
C ASP A 107 3.41 9.92 -30.12
N ALA A 108 4.31 9.65 -29.18
CA ALA A 108 5.74 9.90 -29.29
C ALA A 108 6.60 8.66 -28.94
N PRO A 109 7.85 8.60 -29.43
CA PRO A 109 8.79 7.52 -29.07
C PRO A 109 9.51 7.76 -27.75
N LYS A 110 9.45 8.98 -27.18
CA LYS A 110 10.16 9.37 -25.97
C LYS A 110 9.33 10.35 -25.15
N GLY A 111 9.28 10.11 -23.85
CA GLY A 111 8.55 10.93 -22.86
C GLY A 111 7.94 10.09 -21.76
N PRO A 112 6.98 10.65 -21.02
CA PRO A 112 6.18 9.87 -20.07
C PRO A 112 5.55 8.68 -20.78
N ILE A 113 5.51 7.51 -20.11
CA ILE A 113 4.85 6.36 -20.71
C ILE A 113 3.35 6.65 -20.83
N ALA A 114 2.78 6.34 -21.99
CA ALA A 114 1.37 6.57 -22.24
C ALA A 114 0.47 5.61 -21.45
N VAL A 115 -0.65 6.10 -20.95
CA VAL A 115 -1.58 5.33 -20.09
C VAL A 115 -2.24 4.19 -20.85
N ASP A 116 -2.45 4.35 -22.16
CA ASP A 116 -2.99 3.30 -23.03
C ASP A 116 -2.00 2.14 -23.27
N ILE A 117 -0.72 2.34 -22.97
CA ILE A 117 0.32 1.31 -23.04
C ILE A 117 0.47 0.62 -21.70
N CYS A 118 0.61 1.41 -20.65
CA CYS A 118 0.81 0.93 -19.29
C CYS A 118 0.35 2.00 -18.30
N ALA A 119 -0.49 1.63 -17.34
CA ALA A 119 -0.98 2.49 -16.27
C ALA A 119 -0.36 2.06 -14.92
N PRO A 120 0.89 2.42 -14.64
CA PRO A 120 1.58 1.95 -13.42
C PRO A 120 1.00 2.59 -12.16
N SER A 121 0.89 1.81 -11.08
CA SER A 121 0.29 2.24 -9.82
C SER A 121 1.12 3.31 -9.11
N SER A 122 2.44 3.25 -9.18
CA SER A 122 3.33 4.26 -8.62
C SER A 122 3.18 5.63 -9.29
N VAL A 123 2.82 5.67 -10.59
CA VAL A 123 2.55 6.90 -11.33
C VAL A 123 1.18 7.46 -10.98
N THR A 124 0.12 6.62 -10.98
CA THR A 124 -1.24 7.06 -10.63
C THR A 124 -1.35 7.59 -9.20
N GLN A 125 -0.49 7.12 -8.30
CA GLN A 125 -0.39 7.63 -6.92
C GLN A 125 0.58 8.81 -6.78
N GLY A 126 1.16 9.30 -7.88
CA GLY A 126 2.04 10.47 -7.90
C GLY A 126 3.38 10.28 -7.19
N ARG A 127 3.82 9.04 -6.95
CA ARG A 127 5.10 8.77 -6.28
C ARG A 127 6.27 8.75 -7.23
N TYR A 128 6.10 8.17 -8.40
CA TYR A 128 7.09 8.07 -9.45
C TYR A 128 6.55 8.60 -10.76
N ARG A 129 7.45 9.04 -11.61
CA ARG A 129 7.21 9.29 -13.03
C ARG A 129 7.99 8.25 -13.81
N ILE A 130 7.34 7.58 -14.75
CA ILE A 130 7.99 6.62 -15.64
C ILE A 130 8.08 7.22 -17.04
N ASP A 131 9.30 7.41 -17.50
CA ASP A 131 9.60 7.85 -18.85
C ASP A 131 10.06 6.65 -19.68
N VAL A 132 9.69 6.63 -20.96
CA VAL A 132 10.17 5.67 -21.95
C VAL A 132 11.00 6.39 -23.00
N ALA A 133 12.07 5.75 -23.42
CA ALA A 133 12.82 6.10 -24.64
C ALA A 133 12.87 4.86 -25.51
N SER A 134 12.28 4.91 -26.71
CA SER A 134 12.14 3.77 -27.59
C SER A 134 12.88 3.97 -28.91
N GLU A 135 13.39 2.87 -29.44
CA GLU A 135 13.94 2.68 -30.78
C GLU A 135 13.12 1.59 -31.49
N PRO A 136 13.31 1.32 -32.79
CA PRO A 136 12.46 0.38 -33.52
C PRO A 136 12.30 -1.01 -32.87
N ALA A 137 13.35 -1.51 -32.21
CA ALA A 137 13.36 -2.84 -31.59
C ALA A 137 13.90 -2.85 -30.15
N ALA A 138 14.09 -1.68 -29.56
CA ALA A 138 14.66 -1.54 -28.22
C ALA A 138 13.94 -0.42 -27.45
N PHE A 139 13.95 -0.51 -26.13
CA PHE A 139 13.46 0.55 -25.26
C PHE A 139 14.24 0.63 -23.95
N MET A 140 14.17 1.78 -23.32
CA MET A 140 14.62 1.99 -21.95
C MET A 140 13.50 2.67 -21.17
N LEU A 141 13.12 2.07 -20.06
CA LEU A 141 12.21 2.65 -19.08
C LEU A 141 13.03 3.28 -17.96
N THR A 142 12.64 4.47 -17.56
CA THR A 142 13.28 5.21 -16.47
C THR A 142 12.21 5.68 -15.50
N ALA A 143 12.24 5.17 -14.27
CA ALA A 143 11.37 5.62 -13.18
C ALA A 143 12.14 6.58 -12.28
N SER A 144 11.64 7.80 -12.16
CA SER A 144 12.22 8.85 -11.31
C SER A 144 11.21 9.24 -10.23
N PRO A 145 11.63 9.49 -8.97
CA PRO A 145 10.74 10.01 -7.94
C PRO A 145 10.05 11.29 -8.41
N ALA A 146 8.73 11.37 -8.24
CA ALA A 146 7.93 12.52 -8.69
C ALA A 146 7.87 13.65 -7.66
N ILE A 147 8.16 13.35 -6.38
CA ILE A 147 8.11 14.31 -5.26
C ILE A 147 9.45 14.35 -4.54
N GLN A 148 9.84 15.53 -4.10
CA GLN A 148 11.14 15.78 -3.49
C GLN A 148 11.40 14.92 -2.24
N SER A 149 10.37 14.64 -1.45
CA SER A 149 10.49 13.79 -0.25
C SER A 149 10.88 12.35 -0.54
N LEU A 150 10.71 11.87 -1.77
CA LEU A 150 11.08 10.53 -2.22
C LEU A 150 12.40 10.47 -2.99
N ASN A 151 13.10 11.59 -3.19
CA ASN A 151 14.35 11.60 -3.96
C ASN A 151 15.40 10.63 -3.41
N HIS A 152 15.41 10.40 -2.09
CA HIS A 152 16.29 9.43 -1.44
C HIS A 152 16.06 7.97 -1.86
N LEU A 153 14.95 7.67 -2.54
CA LEU A 153 14.67 6.32 -3.06
C LEU A 153 15.42 6.02 -4.35
N GLY A 154 15.93 7.07 -5.03
CA GLY A 154 16.70 6.97 -6.25
C GLY A 154 15.90 6.62 -7.50
N ARG A 155 16.58 6.68 -8.63
CA ARG A 155 16.03 6.40 -9.95
C ARG A 155 16.25 4.91 -10.30
N HIS A 156 15.25 4.30 -10.92
CA HIS A 156 15.33 2.92 -11.41
C HIS A 156 15.26 2.91 -12.93
N THR A 157 16.06 2.07 -13.58
CA THR A 157 15.95 1.85 -15.03
C THR A 157 15.75 0.37 -15.36
N LEU A 158 15.14 0.13 -16.52
CA LEU A 158 14.96 -1.20 -17.10
C LEU A 158 15.06 -1.09 -18.61
N ALA A 159 16.06 -1.75 -19.20
CA ALA A 159 16.24 -1.83 -20.65
C ALA A 159 15.51 -3.04 -21.23
N SER A 160 15.19 -3.00 -22.53
CA SER A 160 14.58 -4.11 -23.27
C SER A 160 15.42 -5.39 -23.23
N THR A 161 16.73 -5.29 -23.02
CA THR A 161 17.64 -6.42 -22.83
C THR A 161 17.52 -7.10 -21.46
N GLY A 162 16.71 -6.53 -20.54
CA GLY A 162 16.62 -6.96 -19.15
C GLY A 162 17.67 -6.35 -18.22
N ALA A 163 18.56 -5.50 -18.73
CA ALA A 163 19.53 -4.77 -17.90
C ALA A 163 18.78 -3.81 -16.96
N ARG A 164 19.19 -3.80 -15.69
CA ARG A 164 18.52 -3.07 -14.60
C ARG A 164 19.53 -2.24 -13.85
N THR A 165 19.22 -0.99 -13.56
CA THR A 165 20.05 -0.16 -12.69
C THR A 165 19.20 0.51 -11.61
N TRP A 166 19.84 0.89 -10.54
CA TRP A 166 19.23 1.63 -9.45
C TRP A 166 20.24 2.61 -8.87
N ASP A 167 19.99 3.89 -9.03
CA ASP A 167 20.74 5.00 -8.44
C ASP A 167 20.47 5.01 -6.92
N ALA A 168 21.26 4.24 -6.17
CA ALA A 168 21.02 3.96 -4.75
C ALA A 168 21.38 5.15 -3.86
N ASN A 169 22.34 5.95 -4.26
CA ASN A 169 22.82 7.13 -3.56
C ASN A 169 22.05 8.42 -3.95
N ALA A 170 21.18 8.32 -4.99
CA ALA A 170 20.36 9.40 -5.52
C ALA A 170 21.17 10.62 -6.01
N ASP A 171 22.38 10.41 -6.52
CA ASP A 171 23.23 11.47 -7.08
C ASP A 171 22.96 11.75 -8.57
N GLY A 172 22.12 10.94 -9.20
CA GLY A 172 21.72 11.05 -10.60
C GLY A 172 22.69 10.37 -11.59
N GLN A 173 23.72 9.71 -11.10
CA GLN A 173 24.64 8.89 -11.88
C GLN A 173 24.42 7.41 -11.58
N ILE A 174 24.91 6.54 -12.44
CA ILE A 174 24.85 5.09 -12.20
C ILE A 174 26.29 4.59 -12.06
N ASP A 175 26.64 4.26 -10.85
CA ASP A 175 27.94 3.72 -10.49
C ASP A 175 28.06 2.22 -10.81
N ALA A 176 29.28 1.69 -10.75
CA ALA A 176 29.55 0.27 -11.01
C ALA A 176 28.78 -0.68 -10.06
N ASN A 177 28.49 -0.23 -8.84
CA ASN A 177 27.73 -1.01 -7.82
C ASN A 177 26.21 -0.92 -8.00
N GLU A 178 25.72 -0.09 -8.92
CA GLU A 178 24.31 0.25 -9.13
C GLU A 178 23.73 -0.40 -10.38
N THR A 179 24.48 -1.32 -10.98
CA THR A 179 24.10 -2.03 -12.21
C THR A 179 23.12 -3.19 -12.00
N TYR A 180 22.50 -3.27 -10.83
CA TYR A 180 21.50 -4.31 -10.51
C TYR A 180 20.48 -3.81 -9.50
N TRP A 181 19.32 -4.44 -9.48
CA TRP A 181 18.37 -4.27 -8.38
C TRP A 181 18.71 -5.29 -7.29
N PRO A 182 19.03 -4.89 -6.06
CA PRO A 182 19.35 -5.84 -5.00
C PRO A 182 18.15 -6.77 -4.75
N SER A 183 18.45 -8.05 -4.64
CA SER A 183 17.53 -9.03 -4.08
C SER A 183 17.28 -8.67 -2.62
N GLN A 184 16.06 -8.79 -2.15
CA GLN A 184 15.68 -8.56 -0.75
C GLN A 184 16.12 -9.67 0.15
#